data_cabb438a27f3e4ce2f1230200efd5437
#
_entry.id   cabb438a27f3e4ce2f1230200efd5437
#
_cell.length_a   1.000
_cell.length_b   1.000
_cell.length_c   1.000
_cell.angle_alpha   90.00
_cell.angle_beta   90.00
_cell.angle_gamma   90.00
#
_symmetry.space_group_name_H-M   'P 1'
#
loop_
_entity.id
_entity.type
_entity.pdbx_description
1 polymer ?
#
loop_
_entity_poly.entity_id
_entity_poly.type
_entity_poly.pdbx_seq_one_letter_code
_entity_poly.pdbx_strand_id
1 'polypeptide(L)'
;DIKGFTVQTLSTDTIANQMAGGSWASGGSVNTGRYNVGTAGSQTAALAFAGLNPPSVLAITEQYDGSSWTEVADMNTARRSLGSSGTQTAALGFAGQTPTATAIAESWNGSAWTEVGDLNDARTQGSQSRIGTQSDTYYAGGETPAVTDNTEYWNGSSWTEGTEINTARKTYSGMGAASTASIIAGGSTPSNIANAETYNGSSWTEVNDLNTARQGHGGAGTSTLGFISGGYTSTNVASVESWDGSSWSEIADIAMARSAAIATGLASAAIIVGGNPTTAISEEFTAPSDFNQQVEGQLFFNSTTNTFKETIT
;
A
#
# COMPACT_ATOMS: atom_id res chain seq x y z
N ASP A 1 47.76 -20.09 -1.27
CA ASP A 1 46.68 -20.92 -1.87
C ASP A 1 45.54 -21.05 -0.84
N ILE A 2 44.50 -20.24 -0.95
CA ILE A 2 43.27 -20.41 -0.17
C ILE A 2 42.42 -21.48 -0.88
N LYS A 3 42.61 -22.73 -0.49
CA LYS A 3 41.79 -23.84 -0.97
C LYS A 3 40.57 -23.98 -0.04
N GLY A 4 39.40 -23.84 -0.62
CA GLY A 4 38.16 -24.27 0.03
C GLY A 4 37.26 -23.17 0.52
N PHE A 5 37.13 -22.03 -0.17
CA PHE A 5 35.94 -21.18 0.01
C PHE A 5 34.75 -21.81 -0.70
N THR A 6 33.88 -22.43 0.06
CA THR A 6 32.51 -22.61 -0.40
C THR A 6 31.86 -21.23 -0.28
N VAL A 7 31.56 -20.59 -1.41
CA VAL A 7 30.65 -19.45 -1.41
C VAL A 7 29.30 -20.03 -1.03
N GLN A 8 28.98 -19.98 0.25
CA GLN A 8 27.63 -20.21 0.71
C GLN A 8 26.88 -18.90 0.39
N THR A 9 26.20 -18.89 -0.74
CA THR A 9 25.08 -17.97 -0.90
C THR A 9 24.07 -18.41 0.13
N LEU A 10 24.08 -17.74 1.29
CA LEU A 10 23.00 -17.91 2.26
C LEU A 10 21.71 -17.52 1.54
N SER A 11 20.75 -18.44 1.51
CA SER A 11 19.38 -18.18 1.03
C SER A 11 18.67 -17.07 1.83
N THR A 12 19.37 -16.43 2.75
CA THR A 12 18.99 -15.34 3.62
C THR A 12 19.31 -13.95 3.05
N ASP A 13 20.06 -13.85 1.94
CA ASP A 13 20.40 -12.57 1.31
C ASP A 13 19.33 -12.08 0.33
N THR A 14 18.05 -12.30 0.65
CA THR A 14 16.93 -11.81 -0.13
C THR A 14 16.51 -10.41 0.36
N ILE A 15 15.95 -9.60 -0.54
CA ILE A 15 15.37 -8.29 -0.18
C ILE A 15 14.32 -8.43 0.94
N ALA A 16 13.63 -9.56 1.03
CA ALA A 16 12.70 -9.88 2.12
C ALA A 16 13.38 -9.83 3.50
N ASN A 17 14.61 -10.33 3.62
CA ASN A 17 15.38 -10.25 4.87
C ASN A 17 15.87 -8.84 5.18
N GLN A 18 16.10 -8.00 4.17
CA GLN A 18 16.39 -6.58 4.38
C GLN A 18 15.19 -5.87 5.02
N MET A 19 13.96 -6.24 4.67
CA MET A 19 12.76 -5.66 5.30
C MET A 19 12.69 -5.95 6.79
N ALA A 20 13.16 -7.11 7.26
CA ALA A 20 13.22 -7.45 8.69
C ALA A 20 14.14 -6.50 9.49
N GLY A 21 15.18 -5.93 8.85
CA GLY A 21 16.06 -4.92 9.44
C GLY A 21 15.60 -3.48 9.21
N GLY A 22 14.46 -3.29 8.55
CA GLY A 22 13.89 -1.97 8.28
C GLY A 22 13.38 -1.27 9.53
N SER A 23 13.22 0.03 9.44
CA SER A 23 12.72 0.86 10.55
C SER A 23 11.72 1.90 10.06
N TRP A 24 10.85 2.30 10.98
CA TRP A 24 9.93 3.42 10.78
C TRP A 24 10.49 4.69 11.39
N ALA A 25 10.38 5.78 10.67
CA ALA A 25 10.70 7.13 11.14
C ALA A 25 9.47 8.03 10.98
N SER A 26 9.41 9.09 11.77
CA SER A 26 8.38 10.12 11.56
C SER A 26 8.63 10.81 10.23
N GLY A 27 7.63 10.81 9.34
CA GLY A 27 7.56 11.70 8.18
C GLY A 27 7.03 13.08 8.58
N GLY A 28 6.93 14.01 7.62
CA GLY A 28 6.24 15.28 7.83
C GLY A 28 4.74 15.03 8.05
N SER A 29 4.11 15.73 8.98
CA SER A 29 2.66 15.63 9.18
C SER A 29 1.88 16.26 8.02
N VAL A 30 0.78 15.61 7.59
CA VAL A 30 -0.19 16.26 6.70
C VAL A 30 -0.81 17.48 7.40
N ASN A 31 -1.18 18.51 6.66
CA ASN A 31 -1.72 19.73 7.25
C ASN A 31 -3.09 19.49 7.92
N THR A 32 -3.88 18.59 7.33
CA THR A 32 -5.19 18.21 7.88
C THR A 32 -5.24 16.73 8.22
N GLY A 33 -5.31 16.40 9.51
CA GLY A 33 -5.45 15.02 9.99
C GLY A 33 -6.72 14.36 9.46
N ARG A 34 -6.60 13.17 8.87
CA ARG A 34 -7.71 12.44 8.26
C ARG A 34 -7.41 10.95 8.05
N TYR A 35 -8.43 10.17 7.77
CA TYR A 35 -8.32 8.75 7.46
C TYR A 35 -9.17 8.37 6.24
N ASN A 36 -9.05 7.13 5.76
CA ASN A 36 -9.68 6.66 4.52
C ASN A 36 -9.35 7.54 3.30
N VAL A 37 -8.10 7.95 3.21
CA VAL A 37 -7.53 8.77 2.13
C VAL A 37 -7.20 7.93 0.90
N GLY A 38 -7.07 8.55 -0.26
CA GLY A 38 -6.34 8.00 -1.41
C GLY A 38 -4.87 8.42 -1.34
N THR A 39 -3.96 7.56 -1.80
CA THR A 39 -2.53 7.88 -1.89
C THR A 39 -1.93 7.45 -3.21
N ALA A 40 -0.91 8.16 -3.68
CA ALA A 40 -0.14 7.79 -4.87
C ALA A 40 1.32 8.23 -4.68
N GLY A 41 2.22 7.65 -5.47
CA GLY A 41 3.62 8.06 -5.48
C GLY A 41 4.57 7.16 -4.69
N SER A 42 5.63 7.76 -4.16
CA SER A 42 6.72 7.09 -3.44
C SER A 42 6.90 7.66 -2.03
N GLN A 43 7.82 7.09 -1.25
CA GLN A 43 8.15 7.60 0.08
C GLN A 43 8.53 9.08 0.08
N THR A 44 9.33 9.53 -0.88
CA THR A 44 9.84 10.91 -0.95
C THR A 44 9.05 11.82 -1.89
N ALA A 45 8.07 11.29 -2.59
CA ALA A 45 7.21 12.04 -3.52
C ALA A 45 5.80 11.41 -3.52
N ALA A 46 5.06 11.65 -2.44
CA ALA A 46 3.71 11.13 -2.24
C ALA A 46 2.64 12.18 -2.50
N LEU A 47 1.46 11.71 -2.87
CA LEU A 47 0.21 12.46 -2.93
C LEU A 47 -0.78 11.82 -1.96
N ALA A 48 -1.45 12.61 -1.13
CA ALA A 48 -2.55 12.19 -0.28
C ALA A 48 -3.77 13.06 -0.58
N PHE A 49 -4.90 12.44 -0.86
CA PHE A 49 -6.10 13.15 -1.29
C PHE A 49 -7.38 12.57 -0.70
N ALA A 50 -8.43 13.40 -0.65
CA ALA A 50 -9.72 13.00 -0.10
C ALA A 50 -9.65 12.61 1.39
N GLY A 51 -10.60 11.82 1.87
CA GLY A 51 -10.61 11.26 3.22
C GLY A 51 -11.68 11.84 4.12
N LEU A 52 -11.60 11.46 5.39
CA LEU A 52 -12.57 11.87 6.44
C LEU A 52 -11.83 12.50 7.62
N ASN A 53 -12.18 13.73 7.94
CA ASN A 53 -11.93 14.37 9.23
C ASN A 53 -13.28 14.65 9.88
N PRO A 54 -13.75 13.79 10.80
CA PRO A 54 -15.13 13.87 11.30
C PRO A 54 -15.55 15.26 11.81
N PRO A 55 -16.73 15.72 11.45
CA PRO A 55 -17.75 15.02 10.66
C PRO A 55 -17.62 15.18 9.13
N SER A 56 -16.57 15.85 8.63
CA SER A 56 -16.46 16.31 7.24
C SER A 56 -15.74 15.32 6.34
N VAL A 57 -16.36 14.94 5.23
CA VAL A 57 -15.71 14.28 4.08
C VAL A 57 -14.98 15.36 3.29
N LEU A 58 -13.74 15.09 2.91
CA LEU A 58 -12.82 16.08 2.36
C LEU A 58 -12.50 15.82 0.88
N ALA A 59 -12.16 16.91 0.17
CA ALA A 59 -11.59 16.88 -1.18
C ALA A 59 -10.09 17.24 -1.18
N ILE A 60 -9.54 17.64 -0.03
CA ILE A 60 -8.19 18.20 0.14
C ILE A 60 -7.15 17.26 -0.49
N THR A 61 -6.23 17.85 -1.24
CA THR A 61 -5.07 17.18 -1.81
C THR A 61 -3.78 17.81 -1.29
N GLU A 62 -2.87 16.98 -0.81
CA GLU A 62 -1.55 17.40 -0.33
C GLU A 62 -0.43 16.60 -1.02
N GLN A 63 0.66 17.30 -1.35
CA GLN A 63 1.88 16.72 -1.92
C GLN A 63 3.00 16.69 -0.88
N TYR A 64 3.76 15.59 -0.86
CA TYR A 64 4.94 15.39 -0.02
C TYR A 64 6.23 15.51 -0.82
N ASP A 65 7.19 16.31 -0.35
CA ASP A 65 8.49 16.53 -0.99
C ASP A 65 9.65 15.73 -0.38
N GLY A 66 9.35 14.76 0.51
CA GLY A 66 10.33 14.01 1.28
C GLY A 66 10.62 14.61 2.66
N SER A 67 9.99 15.74 3.01
CA SER A 67 10.17 16.41 4.30
C SER A 67 8.89 17.08 4.83
N SER A 68 8.08 17.63 3.95
CA SER A 68 6.89 18.40 4.29
C SER A 68 5.74 18.17 3.32
N TRP A 69 4.51 18.36 3.83
CA TRP A 69 3.30 18.32 3.04
C TRP A 69 2.84 19.72 2.68
N THR A 70 2.45 19.92 1.43
CA THR A 70 1.92 21.17 0.90
C THR A 70 0.57 20.92 0.25
N GLU A 71 -0.44 21.71 0.62
CA GLU A 71 -1.76 21.67 0.00
C GLU A 71 -1.69 22.18 -1.45
N VAL A 72 -2.35 21.45 -2.35
CA VAL A 72 -2.44 21.76 -3.77
C VAL A 72 -3.92 21.77 -4.18
N ALA A 73 -4.23 21.77 -5.50
CA ALA A 73 -5.61 21.82 -5.95
C ALA A 73 -6.41 20.58 -5.49
N ASP A 74 -7.57 20.80 -4.91
CA ASP A 74 -8.48 19.80 -4.38
C ASP A 74 -9.13 18.96 -5.48
N MET A 75 -9.57 17.75 -5.12
CA MET A 75 -10.50 16.96 -5.94
C MET A 75 -11.79 17.72 -6.19
N ASN A 76 -12.44 17.48 -7.33
CA ASN A 76 -13.73 18.10 -7.63
C ASN A 76 -14.84 17.58 -6.70
N THR A 77 -14.73 16.33 -6.26
CA THR A 77 -15.74 15.69 -5.39
C THR A 77 -15.12 15.18 -4.09
N ALA A 78 -15.55 15.76 -2.96
CA ALA A 78 -15.18 15.30 -1.64
C ALA A 78 -15.66 13.86 -1.41
N ARG A 79 -14.76 12.94 -1.05
CA ARG A 79 -15.08 11.52 -0.82
C ARG A 79 -14.05 10.84 0.08
N ARG A 80 -14.40 9.65 0.58
CA ARG A 80 -13.57 8.82 1.44
C ARG A 80 -13.62 7.35 1.01
N SER A 81 -12.72 6.54 1.54
CA SER A 81 -12.72 5.08 1.31
C SER A 81 -12.68 4.73 -0.19
N LEU A 82 -11.89 5.46 -0.94
CA LEU A 82 -11.74 5.38 -2.38
C LEU A 82 -10.54 4.50 -2.75
N GLY A 83 -10.53 4.00 -3.99
CA GLY A 83 -9.37 3.41 -4.62
C GLY A 83 -8.43 4.47 -5.16
N SER A 84 -7.15 4.14 -5.28
CA SER A 84 -6.13 5.07 -5.76
C SER A 84 -4.99 4.38 -6.49
N SER A 85 -4.37 5.05 -7.47
CA SER A 85 -3.21 4.55 -8.22
C SER A 85 -2.35 5.69 -8.76
N GLY A 86 -1.16 5.36 -9.24
CA GLY A 86 -0.30 6.29 -9.96
C GLY A 86 0.86 6.86 -9.15
N THR A 87 1.29 8.06 -9.53
CA THR A 87 2.43 8.80 -8.95
C THR A 87 1.96 10.13 -8.38
N GLN A 88 2.87 10.85 -7.71
CA GLN A 88 2.57 12.19 -7.19
C GLN A 88 2.08 13.17 -8.26
N THR A 89 2.57 13.06 -9.50
CA THR A 89 2.24 13.96 -10.60
C THR A 89 1.24 13.41 -11.60
N ALA A 90 0.87 12.13 -11.48
CA ALA A 90 -0.07 11.44 -12.36
C ALA A 90 -0.82 10.38 -11.56
N ALA A 91 -1.93 10.76 -10.91
CA ALA A 91 -2.71 9.88 -10.05
C ALA A 91 -4.15 9.73 -10.53
N LEU A 92 -4.77 8.65 -10.12
CA LEU A 92 -6.19 8.40 -10.30
C LEU A 92 -6.82 8.13 -8.94
N GLY A 93 -7.93 8.79 -8.63
CA GLY A 93 -8.79 8.51 -7.49
C GLY A 93 -10.16 8.07 -7.99
N PHE A 94 -10.68 6.95 -7.52
CA PHE A 94 -11.89 6.35 -8.07
C PHE A 94 -12.75 5.67 -7.01
N ALA A 95 -14.05 5.51 -7.30
CA ALA A 95 -15.03 4.95 -6.37
C ALA A 95 -15.08 5.73 -5.04
N GLY A 96 -15.45 5.08 -3.95
CA GLY A 96 -15.51 5.68 -2.63
C GLY A 96 -16.90 6.07 -2.19
N GLN A 97 -17.00 7.00 -1.23
CA GLN A 97 -18.28 7.37 -0.60
C GLN A 97 -18.42 8.88 -0.42
N THR A 98 -19.60 9.45 -0.84
CA THR A 98 -20.01 10.84 -0.65
C THR A 98 -21.53 11.05 -0.89
N PRO A 99 -22.41 11.10 0.07
CA PRO A 99 -22.45 10.39 1.34
C PRO A 99 -22.66 8.89 1.15
N THR A 100 -23.12 8.46 -0.03
CA THR A 100 -23.30 7.06 -0.46
C THR A 100 -22.15 6.62 -1.33
N ALA A 101 -22.05 5.32 -1.61
CA ALA A 101 -21.10 4.79 -2.58
C ALA A 101 -21.23 5.51 -3.93
N THR A 102 -20.11 5.75 -4.59
CA THR A 102 -20.05 6.45 -5.89
C THR A 102 -19.16 5.69 -6.88
N ALA A 103 -19.42 5.90 -8.18
CA ALA A 103 -18.60 5.37 -9.28
C ALA A 103 -17.58 6.37 -9.81
N ILE A 104 -17.62 7.63 -9.34
CA ILE A 104 -16.82 8.75 -9.87
C ILE A 104 -15.33 8.41 -9.91
N ALA A 105 -14.67 8.71 -11.03
CA ALA A 105 -13.22 8.67 -11.16
C ALA A 105 -12.67 10.04 -11.56
N GLU A 106 -11.57 10.44 -10.94
CA GLU A 106 -10.88 11.68 -11.22
C GLU A 106 -9.38 11.42 -11.42
N SER A 107 -8.82 12.07 -12.43
CA SER A 107 -7.42 12.00 -12.85
C SER A 107 -6.68 13.27 -12.47
N TRP A 108 -5.50 13.13 -11.85
CA TRP A 108 -4.59 14.20 -11.44
C TRP A 108 -3.44 14.33 -12.44
N ASN A 109 -3.17 15.53 -12.91
CA ASN A 109 -2.10 15.82 -13.90
C ASN A 109 -0.86 16.52 -13.32
N GLY A 110 -0.75 16.58 -11.99
CA GLY A 110 0.31 17.31 -11.28
C GLY A 110 -0.10 18.72 -10.87
N SER A 111 -1.25 19.25 -11.35
CA SER A 111 -1.72 20.60 -11.03
C SER A 111 -3.24 20.69 -10.82
N ALA A 112 -4.04 19.81 -11.40
CA ALA A 112 -5.50 19.84 -11.30
C ALA A 112 -6.09 18.43 -11.43
N TRP A 113 -7.25 18.24 -10.80
CA TRP A 113 -8.09 17.05 -10.96
C TRP A 113 -9.10 17.26 -12.09
N THR A 114 -9.34 16.23 -12.87
CA THR A 114 -10.32 16.22 -13.95
C THR A 114 -11.12 14.94 -13.88
N GLU A 115 -12.44 15.00 -13.94
CA GLU A 115 -13.32 13.85 -14.02
C GLU A 115 -13.05 13.07 -15.32
N VAL A 116 -12.99 11.74 -15.20
CA VAL A 116 -12.76 10.81 -16.29
C VAL A 116 -13.88 9.77 -16.30
N GLY A 117 -13.78 8.72 -17.13
CA GLY A 117 -14.82 7.69 -17.19
C GLY A 117 -15.07 7.01 -15.83
N ASP A 118 -16.31 6.94 -15.41
CA ASP A 118 -16.74 6.34 -14.16
C ASP A 118 -16.70 4.81 -14.20
N LEU A 119 -16.59 4.18 -13.01
CA LEU A 119 -16.81 2.74 -12.84
C LEU A 119 -18.24 2.37 -13.26
N ASN A 120 -18.45 1.11 -13.65
CA ASN A 120 -19.79 0.62 -13.96
C ASN A 120 -20.64 0.50 -12.68
N ASP A 121 -20.03 0.12 -11.56
CA ASP A 121 -20.70 -0.03 -10.27
C ASP A 121 -20.21 0.98 -9.23
N ALA A 122 -21.15 1.72 -8.63
CA ALA A 122 -20.84 2.59 -7.48
C ALA A 122 -20.46 1.73 -6.28
N ARG A 123 -19.21 1.82 -5.81
CA ARG A 123 -18.69 1.01 -4.69
C ARG A 123 -17.78 1.81 -3.77
N THR A 124 -17.65 1.33 -2.54
CA THR A 124 -16.75 1.90 -1.53
C THR A 124 -15.98 0.79 -0.82
N GLN A 125 -14.87 1.14 -0.16
CA GLN A 125 -14.09 0.23 0.67
C GLN A 125 -13.50 -1.00 -0.07
N GLY A 126 -13.33 -0.97 -1.38
CA GLY A 126 -12.59 -1.99 -2.14
C GLY A 126 -11.08 -1.89 -1.89
N SER A 127 -10.26 -2.29 -2.85
CA SER A 127 -8.80 -2.17 -2.76
C SER A 127 -8.38 -0.70 -2.62
N GLN A 128 -7.89 -0.32 -1.43
CA GLN A 128 -7.64 1.09 -1.07
C GLN A 128 -6.22 1.58 -1.33
N SER A 129 -5.26 0.67 -1.55
CA SER A 129 -3.85 1.03 -1.76
C SER A 129 -3.48 1.02 -3.24
N ARG A 130 -2.32 1.61 -3.54
CA ARG A 130 -1.78 1.75 -4.88
C ARG A 130 -1.60 0.41 -5.59
N ILE A 131 -2.38 0.20 -6.65
CA ILE A 131 -2.18 -0.89 -7.61
C ILE A 131 -2.08 -0.26 -9.01
N GLY A 132 -0.99 -0.56 -9.74
CA GLY A 132 -0.80 -0.06 -11.10
C GLY A 132 -0.45 1.42 -11.22
N THR A 133 -0.89 2.02 -12.32
CA THR A 133 -0.59 3.40 -12.72
C THR A 133 -1.88 4.22 -12.87
N GLN A 134 -1.75 5.52 -13.20
CA GLN A 134 -2.91 6.36 -13.53
C GLN A 134 -3.73 5.84 -14.72
N SER A 135 -3.08 5.21 -15.69
CA SER A 135 -3.72 4.72 -16.93
C SER A 135 -3.95 3.22 -16.97
N ASP A 136 -3.56 2.49 -15.93
CA ASP A 136 -3.68 1.03 -15.88
C ASP A 136 -3.79 0.58 -14.43
N THR A 137 -5.00 0.29 -13.97
CA THR A 137 -5.31 -0.12 -12.60
C THR A 137 -6.59 -0.95 -12.55
N TYR A 138 -6.94 -1.44 -11.39
CA TYR A 138 -8.23 -2.08 -11.13
C TYR A 138 -8.80 -1.70 -9.77
N TYR A 139 -10.10 -1.91 -9.62
CA TYR A 139 -10.79 -1.85 -8.34
C TYR A 139 -11.51 -3.16 -8.07
N ALA A 140 -11.12 -3.86 -7.02
CA ALA A 140 -11.66 -5.16 -6.67
C ALA A 140 -12.42 -5.11 -5.34
N GLY A 141 -13.45 -5.94 -5.21
CA GLY A 141 -14.28 -6.05 -4.02
C GLY A 141 -14.96 -4.74 -3.62
N GLY A 142 -15.08 -4.55 -2.31
CA GLY A 142 -15.81 -3.40 -1.74
C GLY A 142 -17.24 -3.73 -1.38
N GLU A 143 -18.07 -2.68 -1.26
CA GLU A 143 -19.48 -2.85 -0.86
C GLU A 143 -20.40 -1.90 -1.64
N THR A 144 -21.59 -2.43 -2.08
CA THR A 144 -22.65 -1.69 -2.73
C THR A 144 -23.95 -2.53 -2.92
N PRO A 145 -24.97 -2.50 -2.09
CA PRO A 145 -24.94 -2.29 -0.66
C PRO A 145 -24.33 -3.47 0.11
N ALA A 146 -24.11 -4.60 -0.55
CA ALA A 146 -23.47 -5.80 0.02
C ALA A 146 -21.99 -5.87 -0.36
N VAL A 147 -21.22 -6.62 0.43
CA VAL A 147 -19.83 -6.95 0.11
C VAL A 147 -19.80 -7.77 -1.18
N THR A 148 -18.92 -7.44 -2.11
CA THR A 148 -18.82 -8.05 -3.44
C THR A 148 -17.41 -8.56 -3.73
N ASP A 149 -17.29 -9.44 -4.70
CA ASP A 149 -16.08 -9.96 -5.33
C ASP A 149 -15.79 -9.31 -6.69
N ASN A 150 -16.70 -8.46 -7.20
CA ASN A 150 -16.58 -7.81 -8.50
C ASN A 150 -15.24 -7.06 -8.64
N THR A 151 -14.65 -7.17 -9.81
CA THR A 151 -13.43 -6.44 -10.21
C THR A 151 -13.66 -5.68 -11.49
N GLU A 152 -13.25 -4.44 -11.54
CA GLU A 152 -13.27 -3.61 -12.75
C GLU A 152 -11.85 -3.11 -13.07
N TYR A 153 -11.48 -3.14 -14.34
CA TYR A 153 -10.18 -2.71 -14.87
C TYR A 153 -10.30 -1.39 -15.60
N TRP A 154 -9.37 -0.48 -15.31
CA TRP A 154 -9.18 0.79 -16.00
C TRP A 154 -8.06 0.67 -17.03
N ASN A 155 -8.33 1.06 -18.27
CA ASN A 155 -7.36 1.02 -19.38
C ASN A 155 -6.84 2.41 -19.80
N GLY A 156 -7.05 3.43 -18.96
CA GLY A 156 -6.71 4.82 -19.27
C GLY A 156 -7.85 5.63 -19.88
N SER A 157 -8.97 4.99 -20.27
CA SER A 157 -10.12 5.66 -20.88
C SER A 157 -11.47 5.15 -20.41
N SER A 158 -11.60 3.89 -20.05
CA SER A 158 -12.85 3.27 -19.61
C SER A 158 -12.61 2.15 -18.62
N TRP A 159 -13.63 1.87 -17.79
CA TRP A 159 -13.69 0.73 -16.91
C TRP A 159 -14.41 -0.44 -17.58
N THR A 160 -13.92 -1.64 -17.36
CA THR A 160 -14.49 -2.89 -17.85
C THR A 160 -14.50 -3.93 -16.75
N GLU A 161 -15.55 -4.74 -16.68
CA GLU A 161 -15.59 -5.88 -15.77
C GLU A 161 -14.47 -6.86 -16.06
N GLY A 162 -13.92 -7.44 -15.00
CA GLY A 162 -12.84 -8.40 -15.05
C GLY A 162 -13.09 -9.64 -14.22
N THR A 163 -12.05 -10.44 -14.03
CA THR A 163 -12.12 -11.66 -13.24
C THR A 163 -12.31 -11.30 -11.75
N GLU A 164 -13.37 -11.82 -11.17
CA GLU A 164 -13.71 -11.62 -9.76
C GLU A 164 -12.65 -12.20 -8.82
N ILE A 165 -12.47 -11.58 -7.63
CA ILE A 165 -11.66 -12.16 -6.55
C ILE A 165 -12.35 -13.40 -5.98
N ASN A 166 -11.59 -14.37 -5.48
CA ASN A 166 -12.17 -15.62 -4.98
C ASN A 166 -12.99 -15.43 -3.68
N THR A 167 -12.61 -14.44 -2.87
CA THR A 167 -13.31 -14.16 -1.61
C THR A 167 -13.80 -12.71 -1.59
N ALA A 168 -15.12 -12.51 -1.65
CA ALA A 168 -15.75 -11.21 -1.52
C ALA A 168 -15.30 -10.53 -0.21
N ARG A 169 -14.77 -9.30 -0.31
CA ARG A 169 -14.18 -8.58 0.83
C ARG A 169 -14.23 -7.08 0.67
N LYS A 170 -14.16 -6.38 1.79
CA LYS A 170 -14.02 -4.91 1.84
C LYS A 170 -12.95 -4.48 2.83
N THR A 171 -12.57 -3.20 2.80
CA THR A 171 -11.67 -2.53 3.75
C THR A 171 -10.30 -3.21 3.83
N TYR A 172 -9.69 -3.43 2.70
CA TYR A 172 -8.40 -4.10 2.58
C TYR A 172 -7.43 -3.32 1.69
N SER A 173 -6.16 -3.70 1.74
CA SER A 173 -5.13 -3.15 0.87
C SER A 173 -4.74 -4.11 -0.24
N GLY A 174 -4.39 -3.53 -1.38
CA GLY A 174 -3.70 -4.22 -2.44
C GLY A 174 -2.30 -3.65 -2.66
N MET A 175 -1.43 -4.43 -3.27
CA MET A 175 -0.06 -4.05 -3.62
C MET A 175 0.25 -4.55 -5.02
N GLY A 176 0.78 -3.67 -5.88
CA GLY A 176 1.13 -4.07 -7.24
C GLY A 176 1.65 -2.90 -8.05
N ALA A 177 2.76 -3.10 -8.75
CA ALA A 177 3.31 -2.10 -9.67
C ALA A 177 2.53 -2.05 -11.00
N ALA A 178 1.77 -3.10 -11.31
CA ALA A 178 0.95 -3.23 -12.50
C ALA A 178 -0.41 -3.85 -12.17
N SER A 179 -1.43 -3.54 -12.94
CA SER A 179 -2.76 -4.16 -12.85
C SER A 179 -2.74 -5.67 -13.11
N THR A 180 -1.72 -6.15 -13.82
CA THR A 180 -1.55 -7.56 -14.19
C THR A 180 -0.69 -8.36 -13.22
N ALA A 181 -0.15 -7.76 -12.16
CA ALA A 181 0.68 -8.43 -11.17
C ALA A 181 0.51 -7.76 -9.79
N SER A 182 -0.39 -8.28 -8.99
CA SER A 182 -0.75 -7.70 -7.70
C SER A 182 -1.08 -8.76 -6.65
N ILE A 183 -1.15 -8.34 -5.41
CA ILE A 183 -1.63 -9.12 -4.27
C ILE A 183 -2.61 -8.28 -3.48
N ILE A 184 -3.69 -8.89 -3.00
CA ILE A 184 -4.62 -8.34 -2.04
C ILE A 184 -4.60 -9.21 -0.78
N ALA A 185 -4.74 -8.61 0.38
CA ALA A 185 -4.67 -9.35 1.64
C ALA A 185 -5.60 -8.76 2.70
N GLY A 186 -6.10 -9.61 3.59
CA GLY A 186 -6.97 -9.23 4.69
C GLY A 186 -8.32 -8.67 4.26
N GLY A 187 -8.86 -7.77 5.08
CA GLY A 187 -10.17 -7.18 4.90
C GLY A 187 -11.24 -7.79 5.80
N SER A 188 -12.51 -7.60 5.43
CA SER A 188 -13.65 -8.17 6.18
C SER A 188 -14.77 -8.64 5.28
N THR A 189 -15.48 -9.74 5.73
CA THR A 189 -16.64 -10.35 5.08
C THR A 189 -17.42 -11.29 6.01
N PRO A 190 -18.35 -10.93 6.88
CA PRO A 190 -18.46 -9.68 7.62
C PRO A 190 -17.37 -9.49 8.71
N SER A 191 -16.71 -10.58 9.12
CA SER A 191 -15.61 -10.57 10.10
C SER A 191 -14.27 -10.32 9.42
N ASN A 192 -13.26 -9.90 10.19
CA ASN A 192 -11.90 -9.80 9.70
C ASN A 192 -11.42 -11.15 9.14
N ILE A 193 -10.75 -11.11 8.01
CA ILE A 193 -10.15 -12.29 7.35
C ILE A 193 -8.65 -12.10 7.20
N ALA A 194 -7.93 -13.21 7.06
CA ALA A 194 -6.49 -13.23 6.82
C ALA A 194 -6.15 -13.56 5.36
N ASN A 195 -7.14 -14.03 4.58
CA ASN A 195 -6.95 -14.51 3.21
C ASN A 195 -6.19 -13.53 2.34
N ALA A 196 -5.24 -14.06 1.58
CA ALA A 196 -4.51 -13.30 0.57
C ALA A 196 -4.64 -13.97 -0.81
N GLU A 197 -4.74 -13.15 -1.84
CA GLU A 197 -4.88 -13.61 -3.22
C GLU A 197 -3.95 -12.81 -4.13
N THR A 198 -3.26 -13.51 -5.04
CA THR A 198 -2.45 -12.89 -6.10
C THR A 198 -3.18 -12.91 -7.42
N TYR A 199 -2.98 -11.86 -8.22
CA TYR A 199 -3.48 -11.73 -9.57
C TYR A 199 -2.33 -11.79 -10.58
N ASN A 200 -2.48 -12.61 -11.62
CA ASN A 200 -1.46 -12.83 -12.66
C ASN A 200 -1.79 -12.18 -14.01
N GLY A 201 -2.80 -11.31 -14.06
CA GLY A 201 -3.31 -10.69 -15.26
C GLY A 201 -4.49 -11.42 -15.91
N SER A 202 -4.83 -12.62 -15.44
CA SER A 202 -5.97 -13.40 -15.97
C SER A 202 -6.81 -14.10 -14.89
N SER A 203 -6.20 -14.47 -13.78
CA SER A 203 -6.89 -15.17 -12.68
C SER A 203 -6.36 -14.78 -11.31
N TRP A 204 -7.22 -14.89 -10.30
CA TRP A 204 -6.88 -14.79 -8.91
C TRP A 204 -6.52 -16.17 -8.36
N THR A 205 -5.51 -16.22 -7.54
CA THR A 205 -5.04 -17.45 -6.87
C THR A 205 -4.82 -17.16 -5.40
N GLU A 206 -5.43 -17.98 -4.55
CA GLU A 206 -5.22 -17.95 -3.11
C GLU A 206 -3.76 -18.30 -2.79
N VAL A 207 -3.14 -17.55 -1.88
CA VAL A 207 -1.78 -17.74 -1.41
C VAL A 207 -1.78 -17.80 0.12
N ASN A 208 -0.60 -17.91 0.74
CA ASN A 208 -0.52 -17.99 2.20
C ASN A 208 -1.15 -16.74 2.85
N ASP A 209 -1.93 -16.99 3.87
CA ASP A 209 -2.67 -16.01 4.64
C ASP A 209 -1.76 -15.13 5.51
N LEU A 210 -2.25 -13.94 5.86
CA LEU A 210 -1.68 -13.11 6.92
C LEU A 210 -1.60 -13.92 8.23
N ASN A 211 -0.61 -13.65 9.05
CA ASN A 211 -0.52 -14.24 10.39
C ASN A 211 -1.67 -13.76 11.29
N THR A 212 -2.18 -12.54 11.05
CA THR A 212 -3.27 -11.97 11.84
C THR A 212 -4.37 -11.41 10.94
N ALA A 213 -5.59 -11.95 11.07
CA ALA A 213 -6.77 -11.44 10.37
C ALA A 213 -7.06 -9.99 10.77
N ARG A 214 -7.10 -9.08 9.78
CA ARG A 214 -7.28 -7.64 10.01
C ARG A 214 -7.92 -6.92 8.82
N GLN A 215 -8.52 -5.77 9.09
CA GLN A 215 -9.05 -4.86 8.07
C GLN A 215 -8.47 -3.44 8.24
N GLY A 216 -8.65 -2.58 7.24
CA GLY A 216 -8.28 -1.17 7.33
C GLY A 216 -6.78 -0.91 7.52
N HIS A 217 -5.94 -1.77 7.00
CA HIS A 217 -4.48 -1.63 6.99
C HIS A 217 -4.01 -0.90 5.73
N GLY A 218 -2.83 -0.29 5.78
CA GLY A 218 -2.14 0.23 4.60
C GLY A 218 -1.25 -0.83 3.96
N GLY A 219 -1.10 -0.81 2.63
CA GLY A 219 -0.22 -1.72 1.90
C GLY A 219 0.71 -0.97 0.95
N ALA A 220 1.97 -1.43 0.84
CA ALA A 220 2.96 -0.90 -0.10
C ALA A 220 3.85 -2.02 -0.65
N GLY A 221 4.29 -1.85 -1.91
CA GLY A 221 5.16 -2.81 -2.58
C GLY A 221 4.57 -3.41 -3.86
N THR A 222 4.91 -4.65 -4.13
CA THR A 222 4.53 -5.41 -5.33
C THR A 222 3.90 -6.76 -4.94
N SER A 223 3.47 -7.53 -5.94
CA SER A 223 2.93 -8.89 -5.75
C SER A 223 3.95 -9.90 -5.20
N THR A 224 5.25 -9.62 -5.32
CA THR A 224 6.33 -10.51 -4.91
C THR A 224 7.12 -10.01 -3.71
N LEU A 225 6.97 -8.73 -3.37
CA LEU A 225 7.61 -8.13 -2.21
C LEU A 225 6.80 -6.91 -1.75
N GLY A 226 6.27 -6.97 -0.55
CA GLY A 226 5.45 -5.89 -0.01
C GLY A 226 5.27 -6.02 1.49
N PHE A 227 4.46 -5.15 2.05
CA PHE A 227 4.01 -5.26 3.43
C PHE A 227 2.62 -4.65 3.61
N ILE A 228 1.95 -5.07 4.67
CA ILE A 228 0.79 -4.40 5.23
C ILE A 228 1.13 -3.83 6.60
N SER A 229 0.55 -2.69 6.95
CA SER A 229 0.87 -1.98 8.19
C SER A 229 -0.38 -1.50 8.92
N GLY A 230 -0.39 -1.64 10.23
CA GLY A 230 -1.50 -1.26 11.09
C GLY A 230 -2.78 -2.06 10.82
N GLY A 231 -3.91 -1.41 10.96
CA GLY A 231 -5.24 -1.99 10.75
C GLY A 231 -6.01 -2.19 12.04
N TYR A 232 -7.12 -2.93 11.92
CA TYR A 232 -8.06 -3.20 13.01
C TYR A 232 -8.31 -4.71 13.12
N THR A 233 -8.09 -5.25 14.32
CA THR A 233 -8.38 -6.66 14.67
C THR A 233 -9.64 -6.76 15.54
N SER A 234 -9.58 -6.37 16.77
CA SER A 234 -10.64 -5.98 17.71
C SER A 234 -10.34 -4.58 18.28
N THR A 235 -9.11 -4.13 18.08
CA THR A 235 -8.59 -2.80 18.39
C THR A 235 -7.66 -2.39 17.24
N ASN A 236 -7.29 -1.12 17.19
CA ASN A 236 -6.23 -0.69 16.27
C ASN A 236 -4.90 -1.34 16.65
N VAL A 237 -4.14 -1.77 15.66
CA VAL A 237 -2.84 -2.42 15.83
C VAL A 237 -1.72 -1.61 15.14
N ALA A 238 -0.49 -1.79 15.64
CA ALA A 238 0.71 -1.19 15.06
C ALA A 238 1.50 -2.20 14.21
N SER A 239 1.18 -3.48 14.32
CA SER A 239 1.94 -4.58 13.71
C SER A 239 1.99 -4.48 12.19
N VAL A 240 3.14 -4.83 11.66
CA VAL A 240 3.45 -4.83 10.22
C VAL A 240 3.85 -6.25 9.80
N GLU A 241 3.24 -6.75 8.74
CA GLU A 241 3.60 -8.03 8.13
C GLU A 241 4.14 -7.80 6.73
N SER A 242 5.34 -8.33 6.45
CA SER A 242 5.98 -8.31 5.14
C SER A 242 5.72 -9.58 4.36
N TRP A 243 5.49 -9.44 3.06
CA TRP A 243 5.34 -10.50 2.07
C TRP A 243 6.61 -10.69 1.27
N ASP A 244 7.12 -11.92 1.16
CA ASP A 244 8.34 -12.26 0.43
C ASP A 244 8.09 -12.94 -0.93
N GLY A 245 6.83 -12.99 -1.37
CA GLY A 245 6.38 -13.72 -2.55
C GLY A 245 5.85 -15.12 -2.23
N SER A 246 5.99 -15.59 -0.98
CA SER A 246 5.54 -16.92 -0.56
C SER A 246 4.93 -16.94 0.84
N SER A 247 5.39 -16.11 1.76
CA SER A 247 4.97 -16.11 3.18
C SER A 247 4.93 -14.71 3.77
N TRP A 248 4.16 -14.56 4.85
CA TRP A 248 4.10 -13.34 5.65
C TRP A 248 4.94 -13.48 6.92
N SER A 249 5.68 -12.44 7.24
CA SER A 249 6.53 -12.38 8.45
C SER A 249 6.39 -11.02 9.12
N GLU A 250 6.35 -11.01 10.45
CA GLU A 250 6.34 -9.74 11.20
C GLU A 250 7.67 -9.01 11.04
N ILE A 251 7.58 -7.69 10.87
CA ILE A 251 8.72 -6.75 10.84
C ILE A 251 8.46 -5.63 11.83
N ALA A 252 9.34 -4.61 11.88
CA ALA A 252 9.20 -3.48 12.81
C ALA A 252 7.82 -2.81 12.70
N ASP A 253 7.18 -2.60 13.83
CA ASP A 253 5.87 -1.95 13.97
C ASP A 253 5.93 -0.45 13.65
N ILE A 254 4.81 0.10 13.15
CA ILE A 254 4.61 1.56 13.13
C ILE A 254 4.53 2.10 14.57
N ALA A 255 4.94 3.35 14.78
CA ALA A 255 4.98 3.93 16.12
C ALA A 255 3.59 4.11 16.74
N MET A 256 2.56 4.32 15.91
CA MET A 256 1.18 4.55 16.38
C MET A 256 0.22 3.50 15.86
N ALA A 257 -0.40 2.72 16.76
CA ALA A 257 -1.48 1.78 16.41
C ALA A 257 -2.66 2.54 15.78
N ARG A 258 -3.00 2.22 14.53
CA ARG A 258 -4.06 2.90 13.78
C ARG A 258 -4.62 2.05 12.65
N SER A 259 -5.87 2.29 12.31
CA SER A 259 -6.53 1.72 11.14
C SER A 259 -6.88 2.78 10.10
N ALA A 260 -7.34 2.38 8.93
CA ALA A 260 -7.76 3.28 7.86
C ALA A 260 -6.69 4.32 7.45
N ALA A 261 -5.43 4.02 7.75
CA ALA A 261 -4.25 4.68 7.22
C ALA A 261 -3.85 3.99 5.92
N ILE A 262 -3.43 4.74 4.93
CA ILE A 262 -3.08 4.18 3.61
C ILE A 262 -1.59 4.39 3.35
N ALA A 263 -0.95 3.34 2.81
CA ALA A 263 0.46 3.40 2.46
C ALA A 263 0.66 3.52 0.94
N THR A 264 1.81 4.06 0.55
CA THR A 264 2.27 4.10 -0.84
C THR A 264 3.79 4.00 -0.88
N GLY A 265 4.33 3.55 -2.01
CA GLY A 265 5.77 3.40 -2.22
C GLY A 265 6.18 1.96 -2.54
N LEU A 266 7.47 1.71 -2.43
CA LEU A 266 8.09 0.40 -2.58
C LEU A 266 8.12 -0.34 -1.24
N ALA A 267 8.26 -1.66 -1.25
CA ALA A 267 8.47 -2.44 -0.04
C ALA A 267 9.64 -1.95 0.81
N SER A 268 10.74 -1.52 0.16
CA SER A 268 11.94 -1.03 0.84
C SER A 268 11.91 0.45 1.23
N ALA A 269 10.95 1.22 0.69
CA ALA A 269 10.84 2.67 0.91
C ALA A 269 9.39 3.12 0.70
N ALA A 270 8.64 3.27 1.76
CA ALA A 270 7.22 3.60 1.73
C ALA A 270 6.85 4.63 2.79
N ILE A 271 5.70 5.28 2.60
CA ILE A 271 5.10 6.19 3.57
C ILE A 271 3.67 5.75 3.85
N ILE A 272 3.29 5.76 5.14
CA ILE A 272 1.91 5.57 5.60
C ILE A 272 1.36 6.90 6.12
N VAL A 273 0.12 7.23 5.74
CA VAL A 273 -0.45 8.57 5.94
C VAL A 273 -1.77 8.49 6.70
N GLY A 274 -1.93 9.36 7.70
CA GLY A 274 -3.16 9.54 8.45
C GLY A 274 -3.58 8.32 9.25
N GLY A 275 -4.87 8.13 9.43
CA GLY A 275 -5.45 6.98 10.12
C GLY A 275 -6.45 7.33 11.20
N ASN A 276 -7.11 6.29 11.71
CA ASN A 276 -8.04 6.33 12.83
C ASN A 276 -7.37 5.71 14.08
N PRO A 277 -7.27 6.42 15.24
CA PRO A 277 -7.85 7.75 15.51
C PRO A 277 -7.38 8.80 14.51
N THR A 278 -8.25 9.78 14.22
CA THR A 278 -7.95 10.84 13.25
C THR A 278 -6.62 11.50 13.58
N THR A 279 -5.66 11.36 12.69
CA THR A 279 -4.29 11.86 12.91
C THR A 279 -3.72 12.52 11.65
N ALA A 280 -2.81 13.46 11.86
CA ALA A 280 -2.00 14.08 10.81
C ALA A 280 -0.65 13.35 10.60
N ILE A 281 -0.35 12.35 11.42
CA ILE A 281 0.95 11.66 11.41
C ILE A 281 1.13 10.92 10.07
N SER A 282 2.31 11.07 9.48
CA SER A 282 2.84 10.12 8.53
C SER A 282 4.10 9.47 9.08
N GLU A 283 4.35 8.23 8.67
CA GLU A 283 5.55 7.48 9.05
C GLU A 283 6.18 6.87 7.81
N GLU A 284 7.49 6.90 7.76
CA GLU A 284 8.30 6.42 6.64
C GLU A 284 9.00 5.12 7.01
N PHE A 285 8.79 4.09 6.19
CA PHE A 285 9.53 2.84 6.28
C PHE A 285 10.74 2.87 5.36
N THR A 286 11.90 2.54 5.89
CA THR A 286 13.13 2.37 5.10
C THR A 286 13.79 1.05 5.48
N ALA A 287 13.94 0.17 4.49
CA ALA A 287 14.79 -1.02 4.63
C ALA A 287 16.26 -0.62 4.51
N PRO A 288 17.17 -1.27 5.24
CA PRO A 288 18.60 -0.99 5.11
C PRO A 288 19.09 -1.24 3.67
N SER A 289 19.96 -0.37 3.19
CA SER A 289 20.59 -0.51 1.87
C SER A 289 21.64 -1.61 1.83
N ASP A 290 22.15 -2.02 2.99
CA ASP A 290 23.19 -3.03 3.16
C ASP A 290 22.68 -4.18 4.04
N PHE A 291 23.19 -5.39 3.82
CA PHE A 291 22.89 -6.57 4.64
C PHE A 291 23.42 -6.40 6.06
N ASN A 292 22.58 -5.92 6.97
CA ASN A 292 22.95 -5.67 8.36
C ASN A 292 22.87 -6.90 9.29
N GLN A 293 22.64 -8.10 8.76
CA GLN A 293 22.87 -9.33 9.52
C GLN A 293 24.30 -9.79 9.36
N GLN A 294 25.23 -9.00 9.85
CA GLN A 294 26.62 -9.36 9.92
C GLN A 294 26.83 -10.16 11.21
N VAL A 295 27.14 -11.44 11.06
CA VAL A 295 27.62 -12.26 12.18
C VAL A 295 29.11 -11.91 12.37
N GLU A 296 29.52 -11.64 13.62
CA GLU A 296 30.92 -11.35 13.94
C GLU A 296 31.86 -12.40 13.32
N GLY A 297 32.91 -11.93 12.65
CA GLY A 297 33.86 -12.78 11.94
C GLY A 297 33.45 -13.24 10.54
N GLN A 298 32.31 -12.80 10.05
CA GLN A 298 31.85 -13.13 8.69
C GLN A 298 32.58 -12.28 7.65
N LEU A 299 33.17 -12.94 6.65
CA LEU A 299 33.72 -12.28 5.47
C LEU A 299 32.66 -12.19 4.38
N PHE A 300 32.40 -11.01 3.89
CA PHE A 300 31.49 -10.79 2.76
C PHE A 300 32.15 -9.94 1.66
N PHE A 301 31.69 -10.15 0.43
CA PHE A 301 32.16 -9.39 -0.72
C PHE A 301 31.20 -8.28 -1.05
N ASN A 302 31.61 -7.03 -0.93
CA ASN A 302 30.83 -5.88 -1.37
C ASN A 302 31.06 -5.65 -2.86
N SER A 303 30.04 -5.97 -3.68
CA SER A 303 30.11 -5.84 -5.14
C SER A 303 30.14 -4.37 -5.62
N THR A 304 29.68 -3.44 -4.81
CA THR A 304 29.70 -2.00 -5.13
C THR A 304 31.10 -1.42 -4.99
N THR A 305 31.84 -1.84 -3.96
CA THR A 305 33.20 -1.37 -3.71
C THR A 305 34.28 -2.37 -4.22
N ASN A 306 33.85 -3.54 -4.68
CA ASN A 306 34.72 -4.63 -5.19
C ASN A 306 35.75 -5.10 -4.13
N THR A 307 35.35 -5.10 -2.87
CA THR A 307 36.23 -5.44 -1.74
C THR A 307 35.61 -6.49 -0.83
N PHE A 308 36.46 -7.32 -0.21
CA PHE A 308 36.04 -8.12 0.93
C PHE A 308 36.05 -7.29 2.19
N LYS A 309 35.05 -7.48 3.03
CA LYS A 309 34.93 -6.87 4.34
C LYS A 309 34.71 -7.95 5.38
N GLU A 310 35.23 -7.73 6.58
CA GLU A 310 35.02 -8.55 7.76
C GLU A 310 34.15 -7.77 8.74
N THR A 311 33.20 -8.46 9.34
CA THR A 311 32.39 -7.87 10.42
C THR A 311 33.22 -7.91 11.70
N ILE A 312 33.58 -6.76 12.21
CA ILE A 312 34.17 -6.56 13.52
C ILE A 312 33.13 -5.83 14.40
N THR A 313 32.88 -6.34 15.60
CA THR A 313 32.07 -5.69 16.63
C THR A 313 32.83 -4.59 17.33
#